data_2b8b270da952e15cd0e2401212405b4d
#
_entry.id   2b8b270da952e15cd0e2401212405b4d
#
_cell.length_a   1.000
_cell.length_b   1.000
_cell.length_c   1.000
_cell.angle_alpha   90.00
_cell.angle_beta   90.00
_cell.angle_gamma   90.00
#
_symmetry.space_group_name_H-M   'P 1'
#
loop_
_entity.id
_entity.type
_entity.pdbx_description
1 polymer ?
#
loop_
_entity_poly.entity_id
_entity_poly.type
_entity_poly.pdbx_seq_one_letter_code
_entity_poly.pdbx_strand_id
1 'polypeptide(L)'
;IVFLLRSRAPLKIFIVFFLCKISNIFVKNKIIKKKRSHQLILKNKKITNDYFSAHAYNFYHYLNKLKYTFNYLEIGSYEGNSAIFIASQFKSAKINCVDNWTSTEEYIDHISFSRVEENFNFNVKSYKNIKKIKKSSNEFFKNCFKYKFSNHIENKKSICPSS
;
A
#
# COMPACT_ATOMS: atom_id res chain seq x y z
N ILE A 1 -10.33 -11.14 -30.87
CA ILE A 1 -10.27 -12.37 -31.73
C ILE A 1 -10.55 -11.98 -33.17
N VAL A 2 -11.68 -11.33 -33.49
CA VAL A 2 -12.05 -10.93 -34.87
C VAL A 2 -10.96 -10.13 -35.57
N PHE A 3 -10.27 -9.22 -34.88
CA PHE A 3 -9.15 -8.44 -35.42
C PHE A 3 -7.97 -9.33 -35.79
N LEU A 4 -7.58 -10.28 -34.94
CA LEU A 4 -6.47 -11.21 -35.21
C LEU A 4 -6.78 -12.13 -36.39
N LEU A 5 -7.99 -12.61 -36.54
CA LEU A 5 -8.43 -13.41 -37.69
C LEU A 5 -8.31 -12.66 -39.02
N ARG A 6 -8.62 -11.34 -39.00
CA ARG A 6 -8.47 -10.47 -40.20
C ARG A 6 -7.02 -10.14 -40.52
N SER A 7 -6.12 -10.11 -39.53
CA SER A 7 -4.72 -9.69 -39.71
C SER A 7 -3.78 -10.78 -40.26
N ARG A 8 -4.28 -11.99 -40.60
CA ARG A 8 -3.45 -13.15 -41.00
C ARG A 8 -2.31 -13.43 -40.02
N ALA A 9 -2.54 -13.17 -38.71
CA ALA A 9 -1.52 -13.35 -37.70
C ALA A 9 -1.06 -14.82 -37.60
N PRO A 10 0.23 -15.10 -37.42
CA PRO A 10 0.74 -16.45 -37.23
C PRO A 10 0.06 -17.22 -36.12
N LEU A 11 -0.15 -18.52 -36.29
CA LEU A 11 -0.82 -19.39 -35.28
C LEU A 11 -0.25 -19.22 -33.85
N LYS A 12 1.06 -18.99 -33.75
CA LYS A 12 1.74 -18.72 -32.46
C LYS A 12 1.11 -17.53 -31.69
N ILE A 13 0.73 -16.47 -32.42
CA ILE A 13 0.11 -15.28 -31.82
C ILE A 13 -1.28 -15.63 -31.26
N PHE A 14 -2.05 -16.46 -31.94
CA PHE A 14 -3.35 -16.93 -31.43
C PHE A 14 -3.19 -17.75 -30.16
N ILE A 15 -2.20 -18.65 -30.11
CA ILE A 15 -1.92 -19.47 -28.93
C ILE A 15 -1.55 -18.57 -27.75
N VAL A 16 -0.62 -17.63 -27.94
CA VAL A 16 -0.20 -16.69 -26.89
C VAL A 16 -1.39 -15.85 -26.41
N PHE A 17 -2.18 -15.31 -27.35
CA PHE A 17 -3.38 -14.54 -27.00
C PHE A 17 -4.38 -15.36 -26.18
N PHE A 18 -4.62 -16.61 -26.55
CA PHE A 18 -5.54 -17.50 -25.85
C PHE A 18 -5.03 -17.85 -24.44
N LEU A 19 -3.73 -18.18 -24.32
CA LEU A 19 -3.09 -18.41 -23.01
C LEU A 19 -3.16 -17.18 -22.11
N CYS A 20 -2.92 -15.98 -22.64
CA CYS A 20 -3.08 -14.72 -21.91
C CYS A 20 -4.54 -14.53 -21.43
N LYS A 21 -5.53 -14.85 -22.26
CA LYS A 21 -6.95 -14.77 -21.87
C LYS A 21 -7.29 -15.71 -20.72
N ILE A 22 -6.85 -16.97 -20.81
CA ILE A 22 -7.03 -17.96 -19.75
C ILE A 22 -6.34 -17.50 -18.45
N SER A 23 -5.07 -17.10 -18.54
CA SER A 23 -4.31 -16.56 -17.41
C SER A 23 -5.02 -15.39 -16.75
N ASN A 24 -5.56 -14.46 -17.54
CA ASN A 24 -6.31 -13.31 -17.01
C ASN A 24 -7.56 -13.71 -16.22
N ILE A 25 -8.26 -14.79 -16.61
CA ILE A 25 -9.43 -15.29 -15.85
C ILE A 25 -8.98 -15.76 -14.46
N PHE A 26 -7.91 -16.54 -14.37
CA PHE A 26 -7.40 -17.02 -13.07
C PHE A 26 -6.89 -15.87 -12.19
N VAL A 27 -6.19 -14.89 -12.78
CA VAL A 27 -5.73 -13.70 -12.06
C VAL A 27 -6.91 -12.87 -11.58
N LYS A 28 -7.93 -12.67 -12.42
CA LYS A 28 -9.16 -11.94 -12.05
C LYS A 28 -9.85 -12.53 -10.82
N ASN A 29 -9.98 -13.85 -10.76
CA ASN A 29 -10.59 -14.51 -9.60
C ASN A 29 -9.78 -14.31 -8.32
N LYS A 30 -8.44 -14.36 -8.40
CA LYS A 30 -7.55 -14.07 -7.28
C LYS A 30 -7.68 -12.62 -6.80
N ILE A 31 -7.75 -11.67 -7.72
CA ILE A 31 -7.97 -10.24 -7.43
C ILE A 31 -9.28 -10.05 -6.69
N ILE A 32 -10.38 -10.60 -7.21
CA ILE A 32 -11.71 -10.48 -6.60
C ILE A 32 -11.72 -11.09 -5.19
N LYS A 33 -11.14 -12.29 -5.03
CA LYS A 33 -11.05 -12.97 -3.73
C LYS A 33 -10.28 -12.13 -2.72
N LYS A 34 -9.12 -11.58 -3.11
CA LYS A 34 -8.29 -10.78 -2.21
C LYS A 34 -8.97 -9.45 -1.86
N LYS A 35 -9.60 -8.78 -2.84
CA LYS A 35 -10.41 -7.58 -2.61
C LYS A 35 -11.52 -7.84 -1.58
N ARG A 36 -12.33 -8.89 -1.78
CA ARG A 36 -13.41 -9.26 -0.85
C ARG A 36 -12.88 -9.57 0.55
N SER A 37 -11.78 -10.33 0.64
CA SER A 37 -11.14 -10.64 1.92
C SER A 37 -10.71 -9.37 2.67
N HIS A 38 -10.16 -8.38 1.97
CA HIS A 38 -9.80 -7.12 2.58
C HIS A 38 -11.03 -6.31 3.00
N GLN A 39 -12.04 -6.22 2.15
CA GLN A 39 -13.29 -5.52 2.48
C GLN A 39 -13.99 -6.10 3.72
N LEU A 40 -13.84 -7.39 4.01
CA LEU A 40 -14.34 -7.99 5.26
C LEU A 40 -13.58 -7.44 6.49
N ILE A 41 -12.27 -7.20 6.37
CA ILE A 41 -11.48 -6.57 7.43
C ILE A 41 -11.95 -5.13 7.68
N LEU A 42 -12.35 -4.43 6.62
CA LEU A 42 -12.78 -3.04 6.68
C LEU A 42 -14.18 -2.83 7.28
N LYS A 43 -15.00 -3.88 7.42
CA LYS A 43 -16.39 -3.74 7.94
C LYS A 43 -16.48 -3.02 9.29
N ASN A 44 -15.47 -3.18 10.16
CA ASN A 44 -15.40 -2.56 11.48
C ASN A 44 -14.41 -1.39 11.53
N LYS A 45 -14.11 -0.79 10.38
CA LYS A 45 -13.18 0.32 10.22
C LYS A 45 -13.91 1.55 9.69
N LYS A 46 -13.38 2.71 10.01
CA LYS A 46 -13.90 4.00 9.54
C LYS A 46 -13.12 4.40 8.27
N ILE A 47 -13.53 3.86 7.14
CA ILE A 47 -12.94 4.17 5.83
C ILE A 47 -13.99 4.90 4.99
N THR A 48 -13.72 6.16 4.70
CA THR A 48 -14.60 7.01 3.91
C THR A 48 -14.58 6.62 2.44
N ASN A 49 -13.35 6.42 1.90
CA ASN A 49 -13.15 6.04 0.50
C ASN A 49 -12.20 4.86 0.39
N ASP A 50 -12.62 3.82 -0.30
CA ASP A 50 -11.83 2.62 -0.50
C ASP A 50 -10.95 2.72 -1.76
N TYR A 51 -9.86 3.48 -1.64
CA TYR A 51 -8.87 3.62 -2.72
C TYR A 51 -7.92 2.43 -2.85
N PHE A 52 -7.89 1.51 -1.88
CA PHE A 52 -6.86 0.47 -1.82
C PHE A 52 -7.33 -0.93 -2.19
N SER A 53 -8.57 -1.34 -1.86
CA SER A 53 -8.99 -2.75 -1.99
C SER A 53 -8.82 -3.33 -3.41
N ALA A 54 -8.92 -2.49 -4.45
CA ALA A 54 -8.67 -2.91 -5.82
C ALA A 54 -7.22 -3.39 -6.05
N HIS A 55 -6.28 -2.85 -5.28
CA HIS A 55 -4.83 -3.12 -5.38
C HIS A 55 -4.36 -4.22 -4.43
N ALA A 56 -5.20 -4.69 -3.51
CA ALA A 56 -4.85 -5.63 -2.45
C ALA A 56 -4.16 -6.91 -2.95
N TYR A 57 -4.59 -7.44 -4.12
CA TYR A 57 -3.95 -8.61 -4.71
C TYR A 57 -2.51 -8.34 -5.17
N ASN A 58 -2.27 -7.20 -5.81
CA ASN A 58 -0.94 -6.83 -6.30
C ASN A 58 0.04 -6.66 -5.14
N PHE A 59 -0.37 -5.91 -4.10
CA PHE A 59 0.43 -5.76 -2.88
C PHE A 59 0.75 -7.11 -2.24
N TYR A 60 -0.26 -7.96 -2.06
CA TYR A 60 -0.05 -9.30 -1.54
C TYR A 60 0.91 -10.12 -2.41
N HIS A 61 0.71 -10.12 -3.73
CA HIS A 61 1.52 -10.90 -4.65
C HIS A 61 3.00 -10.52 -4.62
N TYR A 62 3.30 -9.22 -4.55
CA TYR A 62 4.69 -8.74 -4.51
C TYR A 62 5.31 -8.91 -3.12
N LEU A 63 4.61 -8.52 -2.06
CA LEU A 63 5.15 -8.56 -0.71
C LEU A 63 5.29 -9.99 -0.18
N ASN A 64 4.43 -10.92 -0.60
CA ASN A 64 4.52 -12.33 -0.20
C ASN A 64 5.79 -13.03 -0.73
N LYS A 65 6.50 -12.43 -1.68
CA LYS A 65 7.82 -12.90 -2.15
C LYS A 65 8.94 -12.57 -1.17
N LEU A 66 8.71 -11.61 -0.27
CA LEU A 66 9.65 -11.27 0.79
C LEU A 66 9.57 -12.35 1.88
N LYS A 67 10.59 -13.19 1.96
CA LYS A 67 10.62 -14.37 2.85
C LYS A 67 10.87 -14.02 4.32
N TYR A 68 11.24 -12.77 4.62
CA TYR A 68 11.69 -12.33 5.94
C TYR A 68 10.87 -11.17 6.46
N THR A 69 11.07 -10.81 7.72
CA THR A 69 10.56 -9.57 8.29
C THR A 69 11.04 -8.39 7.45
N PHE A 70 10.13 -7.52 7.04
CA PHE A 70 10.46 -6.36 6.24
C PHE A 70 9.92 -5.08 6.89
N ASN A 71 10.58 -3.98 6.57
CA ASN A 71 10.12 -2.64 6.90
C ASN A 71 9.30 -2.10 5.74
N TYR A 72 8.09 -1.65 6.02
CA TYR A 72 7.18 -1.03 5.06
C TYR A 72 7.04 0.44 5.42
N LEU A 73 7.32 1.31 4.47
CA LEU A 73 7.13 2.75 4.58
C LEU A 73 5.99 3.16 3.66
N GLU A 74 5.02 3.86 4.21
CA GLU A 74 3.90 4.44 3.50
C GLU A 74 3.91 5.96 3.64
N ILE A 75 3.84 6.66 2.54
CA ILE A 75 3.74 8.12 2.46
C ILE A 75 2.34 8.47 1.97
N GLY A 76 1.61 9.30 2.74
CA GLY A 76 0.21 9.59 2.49
C GLY A 76 -0.71 8.44 2.94
N SER A 77 -0.71 8.16 4.24
CA SER A 77 -1.44 7.01 4.79
C SER A 77 -2.95 7.21 4.90
N TYR A 78 -3.43 8.45 4.78
CA TYR A 78 -4.84 8.80 4.84
C TYR A 78 -5.54 8.16 6.05
N GLU A 79 -6.59 7.34 5.87
CA GLU A 79 -7.30 6.61 6.93
C GLU A 79 -6.69 5.24 7.27
N GLY A 80 -5.52 4.90 6.68
CA GLY A 80 -4.75 3.69 6.99
C GLY A 80 -5.24 2.42 6.31
N ASN A 81 -5.99 2.50 5.22
CA ASN A 81 -6.58 1.35 4.53
C ASN A 81 -5.52 0.33 4.08
N SER A 82 -4.48 0.79 3.38
CA SER A 82 -3.35 -0.02 2.95
C SER A 82 -2.52 -0.55 4.12
N ALA A 83 -2.25 0.30 5.12
CA ALA A 83 -1.51 -0.09 6.32
C ALA A 83 -2.20 -1.25 7.07
N ILE A 84 -3.53 -1.19 7.23
CA ILE A 84 -4.34 -2.26 7.82
C ILE A 84 -4.19 -3.55 7.03
N PHE A 85 -4.24 -3.46 5.68
CA PHE A 85 -4.04 -4.64 4.83
C PHE A 85 -2.68 -5.28 5.08
N ILE A 86 -1.59 -4.48 5.01
CA ILE A 86 -0.23 -4.97 5.23
C ILE A 86 -0.10 -5.60 6.62
N ALA A 87 -0.59 -4.92 7.67
CA ALA A 87 -0.53 -5.43 9.04
C ALA A 87 -1.33 -6.71 9.25
N SER A 88 -2.46 -6.87 8.55
CA SER A 88 -3.30 -8.06 8.64
C SER A 88 -2.69 -9.28 7.94
N GLN A 89 -2.03 -9.06 6.79
CA GLN A 89 -1.44 -10.12 5.98
C GLN A 89 -0.02 -10.51 6.42
N PHE A 90 0.76 -9.55 6.95
CA PHE A 90 2.19 -9.69 7.26
C PHE A 90 2.46 -9.26 8.71
N LYS A 91 2.18 -10.17 9.65
CA LYS A 91 2.26 -9.90 11.10
C LYS A 91 3.66 -9.50 11.59
N SER A 92 4.70 -9.96 10.91
CA SER A 92 6.11 -9.64 11.21
C SER A 92 6.61 -8.36 10.54
N ALA A 93 5.85 -7.75 9.63
CA ALA A 93 6.22 -6.49 9.00
C ALA A 93 6.20 -5.35 10.02
N LYS A 94 7.18 -4.45 9.95
CA LYS A 94 7.19 -3.16 10.67
C LYS A 94 6.71 -2.08 9.71
N ILE A 95 5.61 -1.42 10.05
CA ILE A 95 4.90 -0.51 9.16
C ILE A 95 5.03 0.90 9.71
N ASN A 96 5.63 1.80 8.95
CA ASN A 96 5.73 3.22 9.25
C ASN A 96 4.81 4.00 8.32
N CYS A 97 3.81 4.66 8.88
CA CYS A 97 2.81 5.46 8.17
C CYS A 97 3.14 6.93 8.37
N VAL A 98 3.53 7.60 7.31
CA VAL A 98 3.87 9.02 7.31
C VAL A 98 2.75 9.80 6.62
N ASP A 99 2.19 10.75 7.33
CA ASP A 99 1.19 11.68 6.81
C ASP A 99 1.20 12.94 7.68
N ASN A 100 0.85 14.07 7.14
CA ASN A 100 0.68 15.30 7.92
C ASN A 100 -0.74 15.43 8.49
N TRP A 101 -1.70 14.71 7.92
CA TRP A 101 -3.13 14.78 8.20
C TRP A 101 -3.68 16.22 8.20
N THR A 102 -3.12 17.07 7.36
CA THR A 102 -3.60 18.44 7.13
C THR A 102 -4.16 18.57 5.72
N SER A 103 -5.09 19.47 5.53
CA SER A 103 -5.56 19.82 4.18
C SER A 103 -4.39 20.37 3.36
N THR A 104 -4.27 19.93 2.12
CA THR A 104 -3.47 20.63 1.12
C THR A 104 -4.35 21.69 0.43
N GLU A 105 -3.75 22.65 -0.25
CA GLU A 105 -4.49 23.70 -0.97
C GLU A 105 -5.51 23.14 -1.98
N GLU A 106 -5.31 21.90 -2.42
CA GLU A 106 -6.21 21.17 -3.31
C GLU A 106 -7.50 20.67 -2.63
N TYR A 107 -7.53 20.62 -1.28
CA TYR A 107 -8.68 20.14 -0.51
C TYR A 107 -9.16 21.23 0.44
N ILE A 108 -10.19 21.97 0.04
CA ILE A 108 -10.74 23.15 0.76
C ILE A 108 -11.49 22.76 2.05
N ASP A 109 -11.83 21.49 2.24
CA ASP A 109 -12.66 21.06 3.37
C ASP A 109 -11.82 20.65 4.59
N HIS A 110 -11.46 21.63 5.41
CA HIS A 110 -10.71 21.43 6.66
C HIS A 110 -11.40 20.49 7.67
N ILE A 111 -12.72 20.38 7.62
CA ILE A 111 -13.52 19.55 8.54
C ILE A 111 -13.33 18.08 8.23
N SER A 112 -13.10 17.72 6.96
CA SER A 112 -12.89 16.34 6.56
C SER A 112 -11.54 15.78 7.01
N PHE A 113 -10.48 16.62 7.08
CA PHE A 113 -9.13 16.15 7.44
C PHE A 113 -8.91 15.84 8.91
N SER A 114 -9.54 16.57 9.84
CA SER A 114 -9.50 16.19 11.27
C SER A 114 -10.10 14.80 11.47
N ARG A 115 -11.20 14.50 10.76
CA ARG A 115 -11.83 13.17 10.78
C ARG A 115 -10.95 12.08 10.16
N VAL A 116 -10.16 12.42 9.14
CA VAL A 116 -9.22 11.46 8.50
C VAL A 116 -8.19 10.98 9.50
N GLU A 117 -7.57 11.87 10.28
CA GLU A 117 -6.62 11.51 11.32
C GLU A 117 -7.26 10.68 12.44
N GLU A 118 -8.45 11.07 12.90
CA GLU A 118 -9.23 10.31 13.88
C GLU A 118 -9.58 8.92 13.37
N ASN A 119 -10.01 8.83 12.12
CA ASN A 119 -10.30 7.56 11.47
C ASN A 119 -9.05 6.68 11.36
N PHE A 120 -7.91 7.25 10.96
CA PHE A 120 -6.63 6.55 10.97
C PHE A 120 -6.33 5.97 12.35
N ASN A 121 -6.36 6.80 13.40
CA ASN A 121 -6.06 6.38 14.77
C ASN A 121 -7.02 5.27 15.23
N PHE A 122 -8.32 5.40 14.96
CA PHE A 122 -9.32 4.37 15.25
C PHE A 122 -9.02 3.06 14.50
N ASN A 123 -8.69 3.16 13.23
CA ASN A 123 -8.52 2.02 12.35
C ASN A 123 -7.30 1.18 12.71
N VAL A 124 -6.19 1.83 13.10
CA VAL A 124 -4.92 1.16 13.36
C VAL A 124 -4.70 0.76 14.82
N LYS A 125 -5.53 1.20 15.77
CA LYS A 125 -5.34 1.00 17.23
C LYS A 125 -5.07 -0.44 17.66
N SER A 126 -5.58 -1.42 16.92
CA SER A 126 -5.40 -2.85 17.23
C SER A 126 -4.13 -3.47 16.64
N TYR A 127 -3.36 -2.72 15.85
CA TYR A 127 -2.18 -3.21 15.14
C TYR A 127 -0.90 -2.68 15.81
N LYS A 128 -0.21 -3.53 16.58
CA LYS A 128 1.03 -3.17 17.28
C LYS A 128 2.23 -2.94 16.36
N ASN A 129 2.14 -3.40 15.12
CA ASN A 129 3.20 -3.30 14.13
C ASN A 129 3.06 -2.11 13.18
N ILE A 130 2.10 -1.20 13.44
CA ILE A 130 1.92 0.07 12.72
C ILE A 130 2.41 1.21 13.61
N LYS A 131 3.34 2.00 13.09
CA LYS A 131 3.83 3.25 13.69
C LYS A 131 3.31 4.43 12.89
N LYS A 132 2.61 5.35 13.57
CA LYS A 132 2.19 6.65 13.03
C LYS A 132 3.34 7.64 13.12
N ILE A 133 3.57 8.38 12.05
CA ILE A 133 4.57 9.46 11.98
C ILE A 133 3.88 10.69 11.38
N LYS A 134 3.50 11.65 12.24
CA LYS A 134 2.82 12.89 11.82
C LYS A 134 3.86 13.89 11.33
N LYS A 135 4.17 13.83 10.04
CA LYS A 135 5.09 14.73 9.35
C LYS A 135 4.68 14.86 7.88
N SER A 136 5.00 15.99 7.27
CA SER A 136 4.97 16.07 5.81
C SER A 136 6.05 15.16 5.20
N SER A 137 5.86 14.73 3.96
CA SER A 137 6.87 13.94 3.24
C SER A 137 8.22 14.65 3.17
N ASN A 138 8.20 15.97 2.94
CA ASN A 138 9.41 16.80 2.89
C ASN A 138 10.17 16.81 4.23
N GLU A 139 9.48 16.97 5.35
CA GLU A 139 10.09 16.93 6.68
C GLU A 139 10.63 15.54 7.02
N PHE A 140 9.89 14.50 6.68
CA PHE A 140 10.32 13.14 6.89
C PHE A 140 11.61 12.84 6.13
N PHE A 141 11.67 13.14 4.83
CA PHE A 141 12.84 12.86 4.02
C PHE A 141 14.03 13.77 4.36
N LYS A 142 13.81 15.05 4.68
CA LYS A 142 14.92 15.93 5.15
C LYS A 142 15.62 15.34 6.36
N ASN A 143 14.89 14.77 7.30
CA ASN A 143 15.45 14.13 8.48
C ASN A 143 16.18 12.82 8.12
N CYS A 144 15.64 12.00 7.24
CA CYS A 144 16.29 10.78 6.76
C CYS A 144 17.63 11.09 6.02
N PHE A 145 17.67 12.14 5.22
CA PHE A 145 18.88 12.56 4.51
C PHE A 145 19.96 13.14 5.45
N LYS A 146 19.59 13.97 6.43
CA LYS A 146 20.53 14.45 7.46
C LYS A 146 21.21 13.28 8.18
N TYR A 147 20.46 12.24 8.51
CA TYR A 147 21.00 11.03 9.14
C TYR A 147 21.95 10.24 8.25
N LYS A 148 21.70 10.16 6.95
CA LYS A 148 22.62 9.48 6.02
C LYS A 148 23.94 10.24 5.88
N PHE A 149 23.91 11.55 5.82
CA PHE A 149 25.14 12.37 5.69
C PHE A 149 25.97 12.44 6.98
N SER A 150 25.34 12.45 8.15
CA SER A 150 26.06 12.41 9.43
C SER A 150 26.63 11.03 9.76
N ASN A 151 25.99 9.94 9.31
CA ASN A 151 26.42 8.56 9.58
C ASN A 151 27.33 7.96 8.50
N HIS A 152 27.61 8.68 7.41
CA HIS A 152 28.71 8.33 6.49
C HIS A 152 30.09 8.61 7.10
N ILE A 153 30.14 9.35 8.20
CA ILE A 153 31.35 9.56 9.01
C ILE A 153 31.50 8.52 10.11
N GLU A 154 30.38 7.87 10.54
CA GLU A 154 30.42 6.82 11.56
C GLU A 154 29.53 5.63 11.15
N ASN A 155 30.19 4.57 10.67
CA ASN A 155 29.73 3.16 10.55
C ASN A 155 28.25 2.83 10.41
N LYS A 156 27.88 2.37 9.18
CA LYS A 156 26.91 1.30 8.87
C LYS A 156 26.11 0.75 10.04
N LYS A 157 24.93 1.30 10.31
CA LYS A 157 23.71 0.56 10.70
C LYS A 157 22.53 1.52 10.87
N SER A 158 21.37 1.12 10.28
CA SER A 158 20.00 1.70 10.39
C SER A 158 19.65 2.89 9.49
N ILE A 159 18.63 2.63 8.69
CA ILE A 159 18.09 3.53 7.65
C ILE A 159 17.02 4.48 8.21
N CYS A 160 16.98 4.82 9.43
CA CYS A 160 16.28 5.94 10.08
C CYS A 160 16.25 5.71 11.60
N PRO A 161 16.40 6.75 12.43
CA PRO A 161 16.34 6.56 13.87
C PRO A 161 14.94 6.18 14.32
N SER A 162 14.88 5.19 15.21
CA SER A 162 13.73 4.94 16.05
C SER A 162 13.55 6.10 17.02
N SER A 163 12.68 7.03 16.73
CA SER A 163 12.15 7.99 17.72
C SER A 163 10.81 7.54 18.21
#